data_55a8cd6395dc42394cb76703cdb3835e
#
_entry.id   55a8cd6395dc42394cb76703cdb3835e
#
_cell.length_a   1.000
_cell.length_b   1.000
_cell.length_c   1.000
_cell.angle_alpha   90.00
_cell.angle_beta   90.00
_cell.angle_gamma   90.00
#
_symmetry.space_group_name_H-M   'P 1'
#
loop_
_entity.id
_entity.type
_entity.pdbx_description
1 polymer ?
#
loop_
_entity_poly.entity_id
_entity_poly.type
_entity_poly.pdbx_seq_one_letter_code
_entity_poly.pdbx_strand_id
1 'polypeptide(L)'
;FELCRNREHYDKLKCEVDTFWNSRDIDSEITYKDFKKLPFMTRCIAETLRLWTSIPNGTSRELQTDQLITGKNGEKILVKKGTYIQIPNWTRHRNPLLWGDDCEIFNPMRDFKDDEIWGDMVIASFNPNSNRYSPFTYGPRDCIGKNFSQIEIRIILLHLLKNFDFFLPDIQRTKYSDEYISFNGATLSPRSIKNKRLTDKDLALFINVRIREEKLSKL
;
A
#
# COMPACT_ATOMS: atom_id res chain seq x y z
N PHE A 1 -4.35 9.50 -1.38
CA PHE A 1 -3.81 10.25 -2.49
C PHE A 1 -4.14 9.58 -3.83
N GLU A 2 -3.69 8.35 -4.09
CA GLU A 2 -3.92 7.67 -5.38
C GLU A 2 -5.41 7.56 -5.73
N LEU A 3 -6.28 7.31 -4.76
CA LEU A 3 -7.73 7.32 -4.95
C LEU A 3 -8.25 8.70 -5.34
N CYS A 4 -7.69 9.78 -4.80
CA CYS A 4 -8.09 11.13 -5.19
C CYS A 4 -7.69 11.49 -6.62
N ARG A 5 -6.59 10.93 -7.14
CA ARG A 5 -6.17 11.04 -8.54
C ARG A 5 -7.01 10.19 -9.48
N ASN A 6 -7.41 9.02 -9.02
CA ASN A 6 -8.13 8.02 -9.80
C ASN A 6 -9.59 7.99 -9.36
N ARG A 7 -10.37 8.97 -9.83
CA ARG A 7 -11.75 9.21 -9.38
C ARG A 7 -12.66 8.00 -9.56
N GLU A 8 -12.47 7.24 -10.64
CA GLU A 8 -13.22 6.01 -10.90
C GLU A 8 -13.01 4.98 -9.78
N HIS A 9 -11.75 4.78 -9.37
CA HIS A 9 -11.43 3.88 -8.27
C HIS A 9 -11.93 4.40 -6.92
N TYR A 10 -11.89 5.71 -6.73
CA TYR A 10 -12.44 6.33 -5.53
C TYR A 10 -13.95 6.08 -5.42
N ASP A 11 -14.70 6.35 -6.49
CA ASP A 11 -16.14 6.21 -6.49
C ASP A 11 -16.58 4.75 -6.35
N LYS A 12 -15.84 3.82 -6.96
CA LYS A 12 -16.04 2.39 -6.77
C LYS A 12 -15.82 1.95 -5.31
N LEU A 13 -14.73 2.40 -4.68
CA LEU A 13 -14.46 2.11 -3.28
C LEU A 13 -15.52 2.72 -2.36
N LYS A 14 -15.94 3.95 -2.65
CA LYS A 14 -16.98 4.62 -1.89
C LYS A 14 -18.31 3.86 -1.96
N CYS A 15 -18.70 3.39 -3.15
CA CYS A 15 -19.89 2.56 -3.33
C CYS A 15 -19.81 1.26 -2.51
N GLU A 16 -18.67 0.58 -2.49
CA GLU A 16 -18.46 -0.60 -1.66
C GLU A 16 -18.61 -0.29 -0.16
N VAL A 17 -18.03 0.82 0.30
CA VAL A 17 -18.13 1.28 1.70
C VAL A 17 -19.57 1.66 2.07
N ASP A 18 -20.27 2.35 1.19
CA ASP A 18 -21.67 2.72 1.41
C ASP A 18 -22.57 1.46 1.49
N THR A 19 -22.35 0.51 0.59
CA THR A 19 -23.07 -0.79 0.61
C THR A 19 -22.80 -1.53 1.91
N PHE A 20 -21.55 -1.54 2.36
CA PHE A 20 -21.16 -2.16 3.61
C PHE A 20 -21.91 -1.56 4.81
N TRP A 21 -21.95 -0.22 4.92
CA TRP A 21 -22.62 0.45 6.02
C TRP A 21 -24.14 0.33 5.97
N ASN A 22 -24.73 0.37 4.77
CA ASN A 22 -26.17 0.24 4.59
C ASN A 22 -26.70 -1.18 4.85
N SER A 23 -25.83 -2.19 4.79
CA SER A 23 -26.17 -3.58 5.06
C SER A 23 -26.05 -4.01 6.53
N ARG A 24 -25.74 -3.06 7.43
CA ARG A 24 -25.45 -3.33 8.86
C ARG A 24 -26.43 -2.61 9.77
N ASP A 25 -26.72 -3.22 10.91
CA ASP A 25 -27.34 -2.50 12.02
C ASP A 25 -26.38 -1.45 12.59
N ILE A 26 -26.92 -0.28 12.94
CA ILE A 26 -26.14 0.87 13.38
C ILE A 26 -25.25 0.55 14.59
N ASP A 27 -25.76 -0.27 15.51
CA ASP A 27 -25.06 -0.61 16.76
C ASP A 27 -24.21 -1.88 16.69
N SER A 28 -24.13 -2.50 15.50
CA SER A 28 -23.34 -3.72 15.33
C SER A 28 -21.84 -3.43 15.30
N GLU A 29 -21.05 -4.16 16.09
CA GLU A 29 -19.60 -4.09 16.06
C GLU A 29 -19.01 -4.58 14.72
N ILE A 30 -17.97 -3.91 14.25
CA ILE A 30 -17.20 -4.36 13.08
C ILE A 30 -16.24 -5.46 13.54
N THR A 31 -16.37 -6.62 12.92
CA THR A 31 -15.48 -7.75 13.16
C THR A 31 -14.55 -7.98 11.98
N TYR A 32 -13.47 -8.71 12.19
CA TYR A 32 -12.54 -9.04 11.09
C TYR A 32 -13.21 -9.86 9.98
N LYS A 33 -14.28 -10.60 10.27
CA LYS A 33 -15.05 -11.36 9.27
C LYS A 33 -15.78 -10.45 8.28
N ASP A 34 -16.12 -9.25 8.68
CA ASP A 34 -16.81 -8.28 7.84
C ASP A 34 -15.94 -7.76 6.71
N PHE A 35 -14.62 -7.80 6.86
CA PHE A 35 -13.70 -7.35 5.81
C PHE A 35 -13.76 -8.20 4.54
N LYS A 36 -14.32 -9.41 4.59
CA LYS A 36 -14.63 -10.20 3.39
C LYS A 36 -15.63 -9.52 2.45
N LYS A 37 -16.43 -8.61 3.00
CA LYS A 37 -17.39 -7.80 2.24
C LYS A 37 -16.76 -6.59 1.53
N LEU A 38 -15.43 -6.43 1.67
CA LEU A 38 -14.66 -5.28 1.17
C LEU A 38 -13.52 -5.72 0.22
N PRO A 39 -13.83 -6.48 -0.84
CA PRO A 39 -12.81 -7.02 -1.75
C PRO A 39 -12.09 -5.92 -2.53
N PHE A 40 -12.78 -4.85 -2.93
CA PHE A 40 -12.16 -3.75 -3.66
C PHE A 40 -11.27 -2.90 -2.75
N MET A 41 -11.69 -2.64 -1.52
CA MET A 41 -10.83 -2.00 -0.51
C MET A 41 -9.54 -2.79 -0.29
N THR A 42 -9.63 -4.11 -0.21
CA THR A 42 -8.47 -4.99 -0.06
C THR A 42 -7.50 -4.82 -1.22
N ARG A 43 -8.00 -4.75 -2.46
CA ARG A 43 -7.17 -4.50 -3.66
C ARG A 43 -6.55 -3.10 -3.67
N CYS A 44 -7.27 -2.08 -3.25
CA CYS A 44 -6.74 -0.72 -3.11
C CYS A 44 -5.58 -0.67 -2.10
N ILE A 45 -5.73 -1.34 -0.97
CA ILE A 45 -4.67 -1.42 0.05
C ILE A 45 -3.47 -2.19 -0.49
N ALA A 46 -3.67 -3.32 -1.16
CA ALA A 46 -2.59 -4.12 -1.73
C ALA A 46 -1.79 -3.31 -2.76
N GLU A 47 -2.46 -2.62 -3.67
CA GLU A 47 -1.81 -1.79 -4.69
C GLU A 47 -1.10 -0.57 -4.08
N THR A 48 -1.67 0.01 -3.03
CA THR A 48 -1.00 1.07 -2.26
C THR A 48 0.28 0.56 -1.62
N LEU A 49 0.24 -0.61 -0.98
CA LEU A 49 1.43 -1.23 -0.37
C LEU A 49 2.48 -1.64 -1.41
N ARG A 50 2.07 -1.95 -2.64
CA ARG A 50 2.98 -2.21 -3.74
C ARG A 50 3.71 -0.94 -4.16
N LEU A 51 2.98 0.11 -4.53
CA LEU A 51 3.56 1.36 -5.03
C LEU A 51 4.23 2.19 -3.93
N TRP A 52 3.59 2.28 -2.78
CA TRP A 52 3.99 3.15 -1.68
C TRP A 52 4.35 2.35 -0.44
N THR A 53 5.20 1.34 -0.63
CA THR A 53 5.68 0.50 0.48
C THR A 53 6.30 1.33 1.59
N SER A 54 5.88 1.12 2.83
CA SER A 54 6.34 1.90 3.98
C SER A 54 7.85 1.78 4.22
N ILE A 55 8.44 0.61 3.92
CA ILE A 55 9.87 0.34 4.04
C ILE A 55 10.44 0.04 2.65
N PRO A 56 10.83 1.09 1.88
CA PRO A 56 11.26 0.94 0.50
C PRO A 56 12.56 0.16 0.36
N ASN A 57 13.48 0.29 1.32
CA ASN A 57 14.73 -0.44 1.33
C ASN A 57 14.55 -1.95 1.64
N GLY A 58 13.36 -2.36 2.09
CA GLY A 58 13.05 -3.76 2.41
C GLY A 58 13.86 -4.29 3.58
N THR A 59 14.33 -5.52 3.47
CA THR A 59 15.07 -6.21 4.53
C THR A 59 16.51 -6.45 4.17
N SER A 60 17.36 -6.35 5.18
CA SER A 60 18.77 -6.77 5.08
C SER A 60 18.99 -8.04 5.88
N ARG A 61 19.83 -8.92 5.36
CA ARG A 61 20.23 -10.17 6.00
C ARG A 61 21.74 -10.35 5.85
N GLU A 62 22.37 -10.86 6.89
CA GLU A 62 23.75 -11.30 6.83
C GLU A 62 23.78 -12.81 6.59
N LEU A 63 24.56 -13.25 5.62
CA LEU A 63 24.72 -14.67 5.33
C LEU A 63 25.53 -15.37 6.43
N GLN A 64 24.95 -16.43 6.98
CA GLN A 64 25.58 -17.23 8.01
C GLN A 64 26.51 -18.32 7.46
N THR A 65 26.39 -18.61 6.17
CA THR A 65 27.22 -19.59 5.44
C THR A 65 27.47 -19.06 4.02
N ASP A 66 28.48 -19.59 3.35
CA ASP A 66 28.69 -19.37 1.92
C ASP A 66 27.47 -19.88 1.15
N GLN A 67 26.98 -19.09 0.18
CA GLN A 67 25.84 -19.43 -0.64
C GLN A 67 26.16 -19.31 -2.13
N LEU A 68 25.67 -20.27 -2.91
CA LEU A 68 25.68 -20.18 -4.37
C LEU A 68 24.32 -19.69 -4.83
N ILE A 69 24.28 -18.48 -5.36
CA ILE A 69 23.07 -17.93 -6.00
C ILE A 69 23.17 -18.09 -7.52
N THR A 70 22.00 -18.22 -8.17
CA THR A 70 21.94 -18.32 -9.62
C THR A 70 21.54 -16.98 -10.19
N GLY A 71 22.40 -16.38 -11.01
CA GLY A 71 22.10 -15.16 -11.75
C GLY A 71 21.13 -15.38 -12.91
N LYS A 72 20.78 -14.27 -13.58
CA LYS A 72 19.76 -14.26 -14.63
C LYS A 72 20.05 -15.22 -15.80
N ASN A 73 21.32 -15.37 -16.14
CA ASN A 73 21.76 -16.19 -17.27
C ASN A 73 22.21 -17.61 -16.84
N GLY A 74 21.85 -18.02 -15.62
CA GLY A 74 22.22 -19.33 -15.08
C GLY A 74 23.62 -19.38 -14.47
N GLU A 75 24.38 -18.29 -14.48
CA GLU A 75 25.69 -18.20 -13.86
C GLU A 75 25.57 -18.44 -12.35
N LYS A 76 26.57 -19.14 -11.78
CA LYS A 76 26.67 -19.39 -10.34
C LYS A 76 27.58 -18.35 -9.70
N ILE A 77 27.01 -17.59 -8.78
CA ILE A 77 27.69 -16.53 -8.04
C ILE A 77 27.88 -17.01 -6.60
N LEU A 78 29.13 -17.16 -6.18
CA LEU A 78 29.46 -17.48 -4.80
C LEU A 78 29.39 -16.22 -3.93
N VAL A 79 28.45 -16.20 -2.99
CA VAL A 79 28.34 -15.14 -1.99
C VAL A 79 28.84 -15.65 -0.66
N LYS A 80 29.85 -14.99 -0.12
CA LYS A 80 30.54 -15.40 1.09
C LYS A 80 29.73 -15.18 2.37
N LYS A 81 29.96 -16.03 3.37
CA LYS A 81 29.51 -15.78 4.75
C LYS A 81 29.91 -14.38 5.20
N GLY A 82 29.04 -13.73 5.96
CA GLY A 82 29.24 -12.35 6.44
C GLY A 82 28.82 -11.28 5.43
N THR A 83 28.45 -11.66 4.19
CA THR A 83 27.91 -10.70 3.21
C THR A 83 26.53 -10.24 3.62
N TYR A 84 26.31 -8.91 3.60
CA TYR A 84 24.99 -8.31 3.77
C TYR A 84 24.24 -8.29 2.45
N ILE A 85 23.06 -8.89 2.44
CA ILE A 85 22.15 -8.88 1.29
C ILE A 85 20.95 -8.01 1.64
N GLN A 86 20.65 -7.05 0.78
CA GLN A 86 19.46 -6.21 0.87
C GLN A 86 18.48 -6.57 -0.23
N ILE A 87 17.20 -6.72 0.14
CA ILE A 87 16.09 -6.99 -0.79
C ILE A 87 15.17 -5.77 -0.79
N PRO A 88 15.38 -4.80 -1.72
CA PRO A 88 14.63 -3.56 -1.73
C PRO A 88 13.20 -3.77 -2.25
N ASN A 89 12.22 -3.45 -1.42
CA ASN A 89 10.80 -3.54 -1.79
C ASN A 89 10.45 -2.55 -2.90
N TRP A 90 10.95 -1.33 -2.82
CA TRP A 90 10.68 -0.30 -3.84
C TRP A 90 10.98 -0.77 -5.25
N THR A 91 12.22 -1.25 -5.49
CA THR A 91 12.64 -1.74 -6.80
C THR A 91 11.87 -2.98 -7.24
N ARG A 92 11.66 -3.92 -6.32
CA ARG A 92 10.99 -5.17 -6.63
C ARG A 92 9.51 -4.98 -6.94
N HIS A 93 8.82 -4.12 -6.19
CA HIS A 93 7.41 -3.85 -6.38
C HIS A 93 7.10 -3.00 -7.63
N ARG A 94 8.14 -2.43 -8.27
CA ARG A 94 8.05 -1.59 -9.47
C ARG A 94 8.84 -2.14 -10.64
N ASN A 95 9.30 -3.39 -10.55
CA ASN A 95 10.08 -4.02 -11.60
C ASN A 95 9.15 -4.43 -12.76
N PRO A 96 9.34 -3.89 -13.98
CA PRO A 96 8.49 -4.22 -15.13
C PRO A 96 8.56 -5.70 -15.53
N LEU A 97 9.67 -6.38 -15.27
CA LEU A 97 9.78 -7.82 -15.51
C LEU A 97 8.86 -8.67 -14.61
N LEU A 98 8.42 -8.10 -13.46
CA LEU A 98 7.57 -8.78 -12.49
C LEU A 98 6.11 -8.30 -12.54
N TRP A 99 5.89 -7.05 -12.97
CA TRP A 99 4.59 -6.37 -12.88
C TRP A 99 4.05 -5.86 -14.20
N GLY A 100 4.82 -5.94 -15.30
CA GLY A 100 4.46 -5.41 -16.61
C GLY A 100 4.84 -3.93 -16.77
N ASP A 101 4.60 -3.42 -17.99
CA ASP A 101 5.01 -2.05 -18.37
C ASP A 101 4.25 -0.96 -17.61
N ASP A 102 3.08 -1.28 -17.07
CA ASP A 102 2.26 -0.39 -16.25
C ASP A 102 2.61 -0.45 -14.75
N CYS A 103 3.78 -0.97 -14.40
CA CYS A 103 4.23 -1.18 -13.01
C CYS A 103 4.24 0.09 -12.14
N GLU A 104 4.32 1.28 -12.74
CA GLU A 104 4.26 2.57 -12.05
C GLU A 104 2.84 3.14 -11.91
N ILE A 105 1.85 2.52 -12.55
CA ILE A 105 0.46 2.98 -12.53
C ILE A 105 -0.28 2.35 -11.36
N PHE A 106 -1.04 3.17 -10.61
CA PHE A 106 -1.93 2.68 -9.57
C PHE A 106 -3.15 2.00 -10.19
N ASN A 107 -3.22 0.69 -10.08
CA ASN A 107 -4.29 -0.14 -10.61
C ASN A 107 -4.76 -1.18 -9.60
N PRO A 108 -5.81 -0.93 -8.81
CA PRO A 108 -6.36 -1.90 -7.86
C PRO A 108 -6.89 -3.19 -8.52
N MET A 109 -7.15 -3.14 -9.84
CA MET A 109 -7.59 -4.30 -10.61
C MET A 109 -6.44 -5.13 -11.17
N ARG A 110 -5.20 -4.76 -10.83
CA ARG A 110 -4.01 -5.51 -11.22
C ARG A 110 -4.14 -6.99 -10.88
N ASP A 111 -3.58 -7.84 -11.72
CA ASP A 111 -3.57 -9.29 -11.53
C ASP A 111 -2.59 -9.67 -10.41
N PHE A 112 -3.03 -9.50 -9.18
CA PHE A 112 -2.39 -10.12 -8.04
C PHE A 112 -2.71 -11.60 -8.04
N LYS A 113 -1.74 -12.44 -7.75
CA LYS A 113 -1.97 -13.87 -7.54
C LYS A 113 -2.78 -14.08 -6.25
N ASP A 114 -3.55 -15.16 -6.20
CA ASP A 114 -4.44 -15.44 -5.05
C ASP A 114 -3.72 -15.45 -3.70
N ASP A 115 -2.46 -15.85 -3.71
CA ASP A 115 -1.61 -15.90 -2.53
C ASP A 115 -0.88 -14.58 -2.22
N GLU A 116 -0.97 -13.58 -3.08
CA GLU A 116 -0.44 -12.22 -2.87
C GLU A 116 -1.49 -11.28 -2.27
N ILE A 117 -2.76 -11.54 -2.54
CA ILE A 117 -3.89 -10.87 -1.91
C ILE A 117 -4.52 -11.87 -0.95
N TRP A 118 -4.98 -11.36 0.17
CA TRP A 118 -5.69 -12.16 1.14
C TRP A 118 -6.93 -12.80 0.50
N GLY A 119 -6.92 -14.11 0.37
CA GLY A 119 -8.04 -14.90 -0.09
C GLY A 119 -9.19 -14.89 0.93
N ASP A 120 -9.80 -16.03 1.18
CA ASP A 120 -10.92 -16.16 2.14
C ASP A 120 -10.58 -15.83 3.59
N MET A 121 -9.31 -15.77 3.94
CA MET A 121 -8.84 -15.35 5.26
C MET A 121 -8.49 -13.86 5.21
N VAL A 122 -9.21 -13.06 5.98
CA VAL A 122 -9.09 -11.60 6.06
C VAL A 122 -7.69 -11.13 6.43
N ILE A 123 -6.95 -11.97 7.12
CA ILE A 123 -5.59 -11.75 7.57
C ILE A 123 -4.76 -12.91 7.04
N ALA A 124 -4.59 -12.98 5.73
CA ALA A 124 -3.74 -14.00 5.18
C ALA A 124 -2.27 -13.71 5.51
N SER A 125 -1.56 -14.75 5.84
CA SER A 125 -0.13 -14.75 5.71
C SER A 125 0.22 -14.44 4.25
N PHE A 126 1.11 -13.50 4.01
CA PHE A 126 1.68 -13.33 2.68
C PHE A 126 2.27 -14.65 2.22
N ASN A 127 2.08 -14.97 0.95
CA ASN A 127 2.77 -16.10 0.39
C ASN A 127 4.28 -15.88 0.51
N PRO A 128 4.97 -16.70 1.30
CA PRO A 128 6.42 -16.60 1.42
C PRO A 128 7.13 -16.89 0.09
N ASN A 129 6.45 -17.50 -0.87
CA ASN A 129 6.99 -17.83 -2.18
C ASN A 129 6.78 -16.73 -3.21
N SER A 130 6.07 -15.64 -2.90
CA SER A 130 5.97 -14.52 -3.82
C SER A 130 7.32 -13.84 -3.98
N ASN A 131 7.88 -13.93 -5.18
CA ASN A 131 9.14 -13.28 -5.53
C ASN A 131 8.97 -11.81 -5.90
N ARG A 132 7.75 -11.32 -6.10
CA ARG A 132 7.46 -9.95 -6.53
C ARG A 132 6.77 -9.08 -5.48
N TYR A 133 6.04 -9.66 -4.50
CA TYR A 133 5.23 -8.92 -3.55
C TYR A 133 5.40 -9.41 -2.11
N SER A 134 5.96 -8.59 -1.24
CA SER A 134 6.04 -8.85 0.20
C SER A 134 6.22 -7.56 1.00
N PRO A 135 5.18 -6.71 1.06
CA PRO A 135 5.27 -5.38 1.68
C PRO A 135 5.58 -5.42 3.19
N PHE A 136 5.32 -6.54 3.84
CA PHE A 136 5.63 -6.78 5.25
C PHE A 136 6.77 -7.80 5.46
N THR A 137 7.54 -8.07 4.40
CA THR A 137 8.53 -9.15 4.37
C THR A 137 7.91 -10.53 4.62
N TYR A 138 8.68 -11.55 4.90
CA TYR A 138 8.18 -12.88 5.27
C TYR A 138 9.20 -13.67 6.07
N GLY A 139 8.77 -14.82 6.61
CA GLY A 139 9.62 -15.75 7.35
C GLY A 139 9.72 -15.39 8.84
N PRO A 140 10.68 -15.95 9.57
CA PRO A 140 10.80 -15.77 11.02
C PRO A 140 11.02 -14.33 11.48
N ARG A 141 11.33 -13.42 10.55
CA ARG A 141 11.58 -12.00 10.78
C ARG A 141 10.61 -11.10 10.01
N ASP A 142 9.40 -11.59 9.72
CA ASP A 142 8.36 -10.77 9.12
C ASP A 142 7.87 -9.67 10.09
N CYS A 143 7.07 -8.75 9.57
CA CYS A 143 6.54 -7.64 10.37
C CYS A 143 5.56 -8.14 11.43
N ILE A 144 5.87 -7.94 12.70
CA ILE A 144 4.98 -8.32 13.82
C ILE A 144 3.63 -7.58 13.76
N GLY A 145 3.63 -6.35 13.24
CA GLY A 145 2.43 -5.51 13.13
C GLY A 145 1.60 -5.74 11.87
N LYS A 146 1.94 -6.70 10.99
CA LYS A 146 1.27 -6.88 9.69
C LYS A 146 -0.25 -7.07 9.81
N ASN A 147 -0.69 -7.91 10.74
CA ASN A 147 -2.11 -8.18 10.95
C ASN A 147 -2.83 -6.99 11.56
N PHE A 148 -2.22 -6.40 12.58
CA PHE A 148 -2.75 -5.22 13.26
C PHE A 148 -2.94 -4.05 12.29
N SER A 149 -1.90 -3.68 11.55
CA SER A 149 -1.96 -2.55 10.61
C SER A 149 -3.01 -2.76 9.50
N GLN A 150 -3.24 -3.98 9.08
CA GLN A 150 -4.23 -4.28 8.06
C GLN A 150 -5.67 -4.15 8.56
N ILE A 151 -5.92 -4.53 9.82
CA ILE A 151 -7.20 -4.31 10.48
C ILE A 151 -7.40 -2.80 10.67
N GLU A 152 -6.41 -2.13 11.22
CA GLU A 152 -6.42 -0.70 11.52
C GLU A 152 -6.71 0.14 10.27
N ILE A 153 -5.99 -0.08 9.17
CA ILE A 153 -6.19 0.63 7.91
C ILE A 153 -7.63 0.47 7.40
N ARG A 154 -8.20 -0.73 7.46
CA ARG A 154 -9.58 -0.98 7.01
C ARG A 154 -10.61 -0.25 7.86
N ILE A 155 -10.46 -0.32 9.18
CA ILE A 155 -11.37 0.38 10.11
C ILE A 155 -11.29 1.89 9.88
N ILE A 156 -10.08 2.44 9.79
CA ILE A 156 -9.87 3.87 9.53
C ILE A 156 -10.50 4.27 8.20
N LEU A 157 -10.24 3.53 7.11
CA LEU A 157 -10.81 3.84 5.80
C LEU A 157 -12.32 3.72 5.78
N LEU A 158 -12.92 2.72 6.42
CA LEU A 158 -14.37 2.57 6.55
C LEU A 158 -15.00 3.81 7.19
N HIS A 159 -14.44 4.26 8.32
CA HIS A 159 -14.97 5.43 9.03
C HIS A 159 -14.70 6.73 8.27
N LEU A 160 -13.52 6.90 7.68
CA LEU A 160 -13.19 8.09 6.91
C LEU A 160 -14.10 8.23 5.68
N LEU A 161 -14.24 7.16 4.88
CA LEU A 161 -15.06 7.18 3.66
C LEU A 161 -16.57 7.22 3.94
N LYS A 162 -17.00 6.75 5.11
CA LYS A 162 -18.39 6.93 5.57
C LYS A 162 -18.73 8.40 5.82
N ASN A 163 -17.79 9.14 6.39
CA ASN A 163 -18.08 10.46 6.94
C ASN A 163 -17.58 11.61 6.04
N PHE A 164 -16.59 11.35 5.20
CA PHE A 164 -15.90 12.38 4.44
C PHE A 164 -15.73 12.02 2.98
N ASP A 165 -15.73 13.04 2.14
CA ASP A 165 -15.24 12.98 0.78
C ASP A 165 -13.84 13.59 0.70
N PHE A 166 -12.98 12.95 -0.11
CA PHE A 166 -11.60 13.35 -0.30
C PHE A 166 -11.34 13.73 -1.74
N PHE A 167 -10.58 14.80 -1.96
CA PHE A 167 -10.18 15.25 -3.29
C PHE A 167 -8.88 16.05 -3.23
N LEU A 168 -8.17 16.07 -4.35
CA LEU A 168 -6.97 16.88 -4.45
C LEU A 168 -7.33 18.35 -4.62
N PRO A 169 -6.58 19.28 -4.03
CA PRO A 169 -6.65 20.69 -4.40
C PRO A 169 -6.36 20.87 -5.89
N ASP A 170 -6.96 21.88 -6.50
CA ASP A 170 -6.82 22.12 -7.94
C ASP A 170 -5.37 22.33 -8.37
N ILE A 171 -4.56 22.96 -7.52
CA ILE A 171 -3.15 23.15 -7.76
C ILE A 171 -2.37 21.82 -7.87
N GLN A 172 -2.82 20.78 -7.17
CA GLN A 172 -2.17 19.45 -7.21
C GLN A 172 -2.65 18.58 -8.35
N ARG A 173 -3.80 18.86 -8.94
CA ARG A 173 -4.30 18.15 -10.12
C ARG A 173 -3.44 18.39 -11.36
N THR A 174 -2.87 19.58 -11.47
CA THR A 174 -2.13 20.04 -12.65
C THR A 174 -0.61 19.89 -12.55
N LYS A 175 -0.05 19.79 -11.33
CA LYS A 175 1.40 19.88 -11.09
C LYS A 175 2.01 18.72 -10.33
N TYR A 176 1.27 17.67 -10.12
CA TYR A 176 1.67 16.61 -9.17
C TYR A 176 2.97 15.89 -9.53
N SER A 177 3.19 15.61 -10.82
CA SER A 177 4.40 14.89 -11.26
C SER A 177 5.68 15.68 -11.06
N ASP A 178 5.57 17.02 -11.00
CA ASP A 178 6.74 17.91 -11.06
C ASP A 178 7.12 18.50 -9.70
N GLU A 179 6.26 18.39 -8.69
CA GLU A 179 6.45 19.08 -7.41
C GLU A 179 6.69 18.19 -6.19
N TYR A 180 6.40 16.88 -6.29
CA TYR A 180 6.48 15.96 -5.15
C TYR A 180 7.31 14.74 -5.46
N ILE A 181 8.19 14.39 -4.55
CA ILE A 181 8.97 13.15 -4.59
C ILE A 181 8.69 12.33 -3.34
N SER A 182 8.87 11.03 -3.46
CA SER A 182 8.97 10.17 -2.30
C SER A 182 10.31 10.39 -1.61
N PHE A 183 10.27 10.69 -0.33
CA PHE A 183 11.48 10.74 0.48
C PHE A 183 11.66 9.43 1.23
N ASN A 184 12.83 8.84 1.07
CA ASN A 184 13.21 7.61 1.73
C ASN A 184 14.06 7.91 2.97
N GLY A 185 13.40 8.03 4.11
CA GLY A 185 14.05 7.97 5.41
C GLY A 185 14.01 6.54 5.96
N ALA A 186 13.71 6.36 7.24
CA ALA A 186 13.36 5.03 7.78
C ALA A 186 12.06 4.51 7.17
N THR A 187 11.11 5.42 6.92
CA THR A 187 9.85 5.16 6.21
C THR A 187 9.70 6.09 5.02
N LEU A 188 8.86 5.69 4.06
CA LEU A 188 8.52 6.49 2.90
C LEU A 188 7.57 7.63 3.32
N SER A 189 7.88 8.86 2.92
CA SER A 189 7.02 10.02 3.12
C SER A 189 7.00 10.93 1.89
N PRO A 190 5.86 11.61 1.59
CA PRO A 190 5.80 12.59 0.51
C PRO A 190 6.55 13.86 0.90
N ARG A 191 7.29 14.44 -0.06
CA ARG A 191 7.99 15.72 0.12
C ARG A 191 7.90 16.60 -1.11
N SER A 192 7.98 17.92 -0.89
CA SER A 192 8.06 18.90 -1.98
C SER A 192 9.46 18.95 -2.60
N ILE A 193 9.52 19.02 -3.93
CA ILE A 193 10.78 19.19 -4.68
C ILE A 193 11.36 20.60 -4.48
N LYS A 194 10.51 21.61 -4.23
CA LYS A 194 10.92 23.01 -4.16
C LYS A 194 11.87 23.30 -2.99
N ASN A 195 11.76 22.55 -1.92
CA ASN A 195 12.56 22.77 -0.72
C ASN A 195 13.64 21.69 -0.58
N LYS A 196 14.83 22.02 -1.05
CA LYS A 196 16.02 21.17 -0.94
C LYS A 196 16.48 20.92 0.51
N ARG A 197 16.02 21.71 1.48
CA ARG A 197 16.30 21.51 2.92
C ARG A 197 15.11 20.85 3.58
N LEU A 198 15.39 19.73 4.21
CA LEU A 198 14.42 18.85 4.86
C LEU A 198 14.02 19.44 6.23
N THR A 199 13.02 20.30 6.25
CA THR A 199 12.36 20.72 7.49
C THR A 199 10.97 20.07 7.58
N ASP A 200 10.44 19.84 8.78
CA ASP A 200 9.12 19.26 9.00
C ASP A 200 7.97 20.08 8.40
N LYS A 201 8.25 21.32 7.97
CA LYS A 201 7.30 22.21 7.29
C LYS A 201 7.13 21.91 5.80
N ASP A 202 7.93 21.00 5.26
CA ASP A 202 7.95 20.67 3.82
C ASP A 202 7.09 19.43 3.48
N LEU A 203 6.19 19.03 4.37
CA LEU A 203 5.16 18.07 4.05
C LEU A 203 4.24 18.65 2.99
N ALA A 204 4.23 18.03 1.83
CA ALA A 204 3.72 18.65 0.62
C ALA A 204 2.50 17.96 0.02
N LEU A 205 1.91 17.01 0.72
CA LEU A 205 0.70 16.37 0.25
C LEU A 205 -0.51 16.94 0.98
N PHE A 206 -1.29 17.77 0.27
CA PHE A 206 -2.55 18.29 0.76
C PHE A 206 -3.72 17.50 0.17
N ILE A 207 -4.67 17.16 1.00
CA ILE A 207 -5.94 16.54 0.61
C ILE A 207 -7.05 17.40 1.16
N ASN A 208 -7.96 17.86 0.30
CA ASN A 208 -9.17 18.52 0.71
C ASN A 208 -10.15 17.48 1.26
N VAL A 209 -10.79 17.83 2.35
CA VAL A 209 -11.76 17.00 3.04
C VAL A 209 -13.08 17.75 3.15
N ARG A 210 -14.17 17.09 2.78
CA ARG A 210 -15.54 17.63 2.93
C ARG A 210 -16.39 16.63 3.70
N ILE A 211 -17.14 17.12 4.69
CA ILE A 211 -18.13 16.30 5.41
C ILE A 211 -19.24 15.92 4.42
N ARG A 212 -19.66 14.67 4.45
CA ARG A 212 -20.77 14.18 3.60
C ARG A 212 -22.11 14.69 4.13
N GLU A 213 -22.91 15.31 3.26
CA GLU A 213 -24.15 16.04 3.62
C GLU A 213 -25.27 15.16 4.18
N GLU A 214 -25.30 13.88 3.88
CA GLU A 214 -26.32 12.95 4.39
C GLU A 214 -26.37 12.86 5.93
N LYS A 215 -25.39 13.42 6.64
CA LYS A 215 -25.34 13.46 8.10
C LYS A 215 -25.73 14.80 8.72
N LEU A 216 -25.71 15.89 7.96
CA LEU A 216 -26.14 17.19 8.47
C LEU A 216 -27.66 17.26 8.69
N SER A 217 -28.44 16.39 8.05
CA SER A 217 -29.90 16.32 8.22
C SER A 217 -30.35 15.46 9.41
N LYS A 218 -29.43 14.84 10.14
CA LYS A 218 -29.71 13.97 11.30
C LYS A 218 -29.07 14.47 12.62
N LEU A 219 -28.47 15.66 12.58
CA LEU A 219 -28.05 16.46 13.74
C LEU A 219 -29.02 17.62 13.93
#